data_083bdc9c7f9bd73ad06d3500a2d0f558
#
_entry.id   083bdc9c7f9bd73ad06d3500a2d0f558
#
_cell.length_a   1.000
_cell.length_b   1.000
_cell.length_c   1.000
_cell.angle_alpha   90.00
_cell.angle_beta   90.00
_cell.angle_gamma   90.00
#
_symmetry.space_group_name_H-M   'P 1'
#
loop_
_entity.id
_entity.type
_entity.pdbx_description
1 polymer ?
#
loop_
_entity_poly.entity_id
_entity_poly.type
_entity_poly.pdbx_seq_one_letter_code
_entity_poly.pdbx_strand_id
1 'polypeptide(L)'
;MAAKLSNFCAFHPSLHKFAHKMRELDEQERLIVRQLVRDPRESDNGIGEVTHVNVRTVGRKRHRLEQAGVLSYFTLVDLSPTGTGQFNTRHLYVIKFRIGITYKQLLDDIQREPFVRSIFTEIIFESHIAEIDGKLAMLLFIDGASDTDIVQTVQERLIPSLLRNHGENSIEEVNTMRILAPVRTMRNYVLPVNVQNGYIRKDWPDEAIYVGR
;
A
#
# COMPACT_ATOMS: atom_id res chain seq x y z
N MET A 1 7.62 -15.40 -31.92
CA MET A 1 7.78 -14.11 -31.21
C MET A 1 7.15 -14.23 -29.83
N ALA A 2 7.67 -15.13 -29.01
CA ALA A 2 7.10 -15.52 -27.71
C ALA A 2 8.23 -15.85 -26.73
N ALA A 3 8.99 -14.85 -26.34
CA ALA A 3 10.03 -15.03 -25.31
C ALA A 3 10.45 -13.65 -24.76
N LYS A 4 9.60 -13.02 -23.92
CA LYS A 4 9.98 -11.87 -23.07
C LYS A 4 8.95 -11.54 -21.99
N LEU A 5 8.08 -12.47 -21.57
CA LEU A 5 7.05 -12.22 -20.54
C LEU A 5 7.33 -12.91 -19.20
N SER A 6 8.54 -13.47 -18.98
CA SER A 6 8.81 -14.24 -17.77
C SER A 6 9.35 -13.46 -16.55
N ASN A 7 9.62 -12.16 -16.66
CA ASN A 7 10.28 -11.42 -15.58
C ASN A 7 9.39 -10.41 -14.82
N PHE A 8 8.08 -10.37 -15.05
CA PHE A 8 7.20 -9.41 -14.34
C PHE A 8 6.49 -10.01 -13.11
N CYS A 9 6.61 -11.31 -12.88
CA CYS A 9 6.00 -12.00 -11.73
C CYS A 9 6.82 -11.99 -10.44
N ALA A 10 7.93 -11.24 -10.37
CA ALA A 10 8.83 -11.29 -9.20
C ALA A 10 8.44 -10.34 -8.05
N PHE A 11 7.34 -9.59 -8.13
CA PHE A 11 7.03 -8.53 -7.15
C PHE A 11 6.00 -8.89 -6.09
N HIS A 12 5.49 -10.13 -6.06
CA HIS A 12 4.70 -10.63 -4.93
C HIS A 12 5.27 -11.95 -4.45
N PRO A 13 6.03 -11.95 -3.33
CA PRO A 13 6.30 -13.21 -2.64
C PRO A 13 4.96 -13.79 -2.23
N SER A 14 4.67 -14.96 -2.75
CA SER A 14 3.43 -15.73 -2.55
C SER A 14 2.87 -15.53 -1.15
N LEU A 15 1.60 -15.15 -1.05
CA LEU A 15 0.76 -15.11 0.15
C LEU A 15 0.71 -16.43 0.94
N HIS A 16 1.44 -17.45 0.50
CA HIS A 16 1.51 -18.79 1.11
C HIS A 16 2.63 -19.00 2.13
N LYS A 17 3.37 -17.97 2.55
CA LYS A 17 4.42 -18.14 3.58
C LYS A 17 4.18 -17.31 4.83
N PHE A 18 3.01 -17.40 5.43
CA PHE A 18 2.72 -16.81 6.74
C PHE A 18 3.27 -17.60 7.95
N ALA A 19 4.29 -18.42 7.76
CA ALA A 19 5.02 -19.08 8.84
C ALA A 19 6.52 -18.77 8.81
N HIS A 20 6.93 -17.60 8.31
CA HIS A 20 8.30 -17.17 8.52
C HIS A 20 8.45 -16.59 9.93
N LYS A 21 9.30 -17.25 10.76
CA LYS A 21 9.88 -16.65 11.97
C LYS A 21 10.24 -15.20 11.62
N MET A 22 9.63 -14.23 12.30
CA MET A 22 9.92 -12.82 12.07
C MET A 22 11.44 -12.63 12.18
N ARG A 23 12.05 -12.10 11.12
CA ARG A 23 13.47 -11.81 11.13
C ARG A 23 13.72 -10.68 12.11
N GLU A 24 14.55 -10.92 13.10
CA GLU A 24 15.04 -9.87 13.97
C GLU A 24 16.14 -9.08 13.25
N LEU A 25 16.06 -7.75 13.33
CA LEU A 25 17.12 -6.88 12.84
C LEU A 25 18.23 -6.83 13.87
N ASP A 26 19.49 -6.90 13.41
CA ASP A 26 20.63 -6.60 14.28
C ASP A 26 20.68 -5.09 14.60
N GLU A 27 21.52 -4.70 15.56
CA GLU A 27 21.61 -3.33 16.04
C GLU A 27 21.94 -2.33 14.90
N GLN A 28 22.92 -2.64 14.06
CA GLN A 28 23.28 -1.78 12.93
C GLN A 28 22.15 -1.71 11.89
N GLU A 29 21.46 -2.82 11.64
CA GLU A 29 20.30 -2.83 10.75
C GLU A 29 19.18 -1.94 11.30
N ARG A 30 18.94 -1.95 12.61
CA ARG A 30 17.96 -1.06 13.27
C ARG A 30 18.32 0.42 13.10
N LEU A 31 19.61 0.77 13.25
CA LEU A 31 20.08 2.13 13.03
C LEU A 31 19.86 2.56 11.57
N ILE A 32 20.26 1.73 10.60
CA ILE A 32 20.10 2.01 9.18
C ILE A 32 18.59 2.16 8.81
N VAL A 33 17.75 1.21 9.25
CA VAL A 33 16.31 1.24 8.98
C VAL A 33 15.66 2.48 9.59
N ARG A 34 16.09 2.91 10.78
CA ARG A 34 15.58 4.12 11.42
C ARG A 34 15.85 5.37 10.59
N GLN A 35 17.05 5.50 10.02
CA GLN A 35 17.36 6.64 9.14
C GLN A 35 16.54 6.57 7.84
N LEU A 36 16.37 5.39 7.26
CA LEU A 36 15.54 5.20 6.05
C LEU A 36 14.05 5.42 6.31
N VAL A 37 13.55 5.17 7.53
CA VAL A 37 12.19 5.55 7.93
C VAL A 37 12.06 7.08 8.03
N ARG A 38 13.10 7.79 8.49
CA ARG A 38 13.09 9.25 8.52
C ARG A 38 13.12 9.84 7.12
N ASP A 39 14.06 9.40 6.31
CA ASP A 39 14.25 9.80 4.93
C ASP A 39 14.57 8.57 4.05
N PRO A 40 13.60 8.08 3.27
CA PRO A 40 13.83 6.94 2.37
C PRO A 40 14.89 7.21 1.28
N ARG A 41 15.23 8.47 1.04
CA ARG A 41 16.22 8.89 0.04
C ARG A 41 17.60 9.17 0.61
N GLU A 42 17.78 8.96 1.93
CA GLU A 42 19.07 9.20 2.58
C GLU A 42 20.16 8.33 1.95
N SER A 43 21.33 8.94 1.73
CA SER A 43 22.49 8.27 1.15
C SER A 43 23.16 7.34 2.14
N ASP A 44 23.86 6.33 1.64
CA ASP A 44 24.65 5.43 2.50
C ASP A 44 25.75 6.19 3.26
N ASN A 45 26.29 7.27 2.67
CA ASN A 45 27.24 8.17 3.34
C ASN A 45 26.57 8.92 4.50
N GLY A 46 25.41 9.56 4.25
CA GLY A 46 24.68 10.28 5.28
C GLY A 46 24.22 9.36 6.43
N ILE A 47 23.74 8.15 6.10
CA ILE A 47 23.42 7.14 7.11
C ILE A 47 24.69 6.78 7.92
N GLY A 48 25.82 6.57 7.25
CA GLY A 48 27.09 6.24 7.92
C GLY A 48 27.56 7.33 8.87
N GLU A 49 27.44 8.59 8.48
CA GLU A 49 27.80 9.76 9.31
C GLU A 49 26.95 9.84 10.58
N VAL A 50 25.63 9.71 10.45
CA VAL A 50 24.70 9.81 11.59
C VAL A 50 24.79 8.61 12.52
N THR A 51 24.92 7.41 11.96
CA THR A 51 24.87 6.15 12.75
C THR A 51 26.24 5.68 13.22
N HIS A 52 27.32 6.28 12.75
CA HIS A 52 28.71 5.83 12.94
C HIS A 52 28.98 4.39 12.43
N VAL A 53 28.14 3.89 11.51
CA VAL A 53 28.34 2.62 10.83
C VAL A 53 29.15 2.86 9.57
N ASN A 54 30.16 2.01 9.33
CA ASN A 54 30.98 2.13 8.11
C ASN A 54 30.13 2.09 6.85
N VAL A 55 30.35 3.02 5.91
CA VAL A 55 29.54 3.21 4.69
C VAL A 55 29.41 1.92 3.86
N ARG A 56 30.48 1.14 3.71
CA ARG A 56 30.42 -0.16 3.00
C ARG A 56 29.49 -1.15 3.72
N THR A 57 29.44 -1.10 5.06
CA THR A 57 28.54 -1.92 5.85
C THR A 57 27.09 -1.46 5.69
N VAL A 58 26.86 -0.13 5.65
CA VAL A 58 25.54 0.44 5.38
C VAL A 58 25.01 -0.08 4.04
N GLY A 59 25.76 0.13 2.95
CA GLY A 59 25.35 -0.30 1.61
C GLY A 59 25.08 -1.80 1.52
N ARG A 60 25.99 -2.63 2.08
CA ARG A 60 25.82 -4.09 2.09
C ARG A 60 24.57 -4.54 2.88
N LYS A 61 24.32 -3.94 4.05
CA LYS A 61 23.15 -4.28 4.88
C LYS A 61 21.87 -3.79 4.24
N ARG A 62 21.82 -2.55 3.74
CA ARG A 62 20.70 -1.98 3.00
C ARG A 62 20.30 -2.87 1.83
N HIS A 63 21.26 -3.19 0.95
CA HIS A 63 21.02 -4.07 -0.18
C HIS A 63 20.46 -5.46 0.25
N ARG A 64 21.01 -6.05 1.31
CA ARG A 64 20.53 -7.33 1.84
C ARG A 64 19.08 -7.23 2.38
N LEU A 65 18.71 -6.13 3.03
CA LEU A 65 17.36 -5.89 3.52
C LEU A 65 16.36 -5.69 2.38
N GLU A 66 16.78 -5.00 1.33
CA GLU A 66 16.00 -4.81 0.10
C GLU A 66 15.78 -6.14 -0.62
N GLN A 67 16.82 -6.92 -0.84
CA GLN A 67 16.73 -8.25 -1.46
C GLN A 67 15.86 -9.23 -0.66
N ALA A 68 15.86 -9.12 0.65
CA ALA A 68 15.03 -9.94 1.53
C ALA A 68 13.58 -9.44 1.61
N GLY A 69 13.21 -8.34 0.95
CA GLY A 69 11.88 -7.73 1.02
C GLY A 69 11.54 -7.12 2.38
N VAL A 70 12.54 -6.89 3.24
CA VAL A 70 12.37 -6.23 4.54
C VAL A 70 12.25 -4.72 4.36
N LEU A 71 12.95 -4.15 3.38
CA LEU A 71 12.84 -2.76 2.95
C LEU A 71 12.16 -2.70 1.58
N SER A 72 11.17 -1.83 1.46
CA SER A 72 10.51 -1.49 0.21
C SER A 72 10.24 0.01 0.18
N TYR A 73 10.33 0.62 -0.98
CA TYR A 73 10.11 2.06 -1.17
C TYR A 73 8.96 2.27 -2.15
N PHE A 74 8.06 3.18 -1.79
CA PHE A 74 6.94 3.56 -2.63
C PHE A 74 6.93 5.07 -2.82
N THR A 75 6.62 5.52 -4.03
CA THR A 75 6.48 6.95 -4.32
C THR A 75 5.01 7.32 -4.26
N LEU A 76 4.68 8.25 -3.36
CA LEU A 76 3.39 8.92 -3.35
C LEU A 76 3.49 10.19 -4.20
N VAL A 77 2.62 10.32 -5.20
CA VAL A 77 2.51 11.53 -6.02
C VAL A 77 1.25 12.27 -5.59
N ASP A 78 1.43 13.48 -5.08
CA ASP A 78 0.32 14.35 -4.69
C ASP A 78 0.39 15.64 -5.48
N LEU A 79 -0.59 15.85 -6.37
CA LEU A 79 -0.68 16.99 -7.27
C LEU A 79 -1.69 18.04 -6.81
N SER A 80 -2.26 17.87 -5.60
CA SER A 80 -3.24 18.84 -5.09
C SER A 80 -2.59 20.08 -4.49
N PRO A 81 -3.28 21.22 -4.50
CA PRO A 81 -2.81 22.42 -3.81
C PRO A 81 -2.69 22.26 -2.29
N THR A 82 -3.37 21.28 -1.71
CA THR A 82 -3.43 21.01 -0.27
C THR A 82 -2.65 19.78 0.16
N GLY A 83 -1.98 19.11 -0.77
CA GLY A 83 -1.29 17.84 -0.50
C GLY A 83 -2.24 16.65 -0.34
N THR A 84 -3.45 16.69 -0.91
CA THR A 84 -4.43 15.61 -0.86
C THR A 84 -4.72 14.97 -2.22
N GLY A 85 -3.87 15.24 -3.23
CA GLY A 85 -4.03 14.79 -4.62
C GLY A 85 -5.03 15.65 -5.41
N GLN A 86 -5.27 15.31 -6.65
CA GLN A 86 -6.31 15.96 -7.45
C GLN A 86 -7.73 15.64 -6.97
N PHE A 87 -7.88 14.77 -5.98
CA PHE A 87 -9.16 14.35 -5.43
C PHE A 87 -9.39 15.03 -4.08
N ASN A 88 -10.57 15.63 -3.94
CA ASN A 88 -10.95 16.38 -2.75
C ASN A 88 -11.67 15.54 -1.71
N THR A 89 -12.03 14.31 -2.05
CA THR A 89 -12.79 13.42 -1.18
C THR A 89 -12.36 11.97 -1.36
N ARG A 90 -12.49 11.20 -0.30
CA ARG A 90 -12.19 9.77 -0.27
C ARG A 90 -13.29 9.01 0.46
N HIS A 91 -13.71 7.90 -0.12
CA HIS A 91 -14.63 6.97 0.52
C HIS A 91 -13.99 5.60 0.69
N LEU A 92 -14.30 4.91 1.78
CA LEU A 92 -14.09 3.49 1.93
C LEU A 92 -15.36 2.75 1.51
N TYR A 93 -15.25 1.91 0.51
CA TYR A 93 -16.28 0.95 0.13
C TYR A 93 -15.95 -0.43 0.68
N VAL A 94 -16.90 -1.07 1.30
CA VAL A 94 -16.84 -2.46 1.75
C VAL A 94 -17.85 -3.25 0.92
N ILE A 95 -17.33 -4.03 -0.03
CA ILE A 95 -18.13 -4.83 -0.97
C ILE A 95 -18.07 -6.28 -0.50
N LYS A 96 -19.15 -6.78 0.10
CA LYS A 96 -19.27 -8.14 0.62
C LYS A 96 -19.83 -9.06 -0.45
N PHE A 97 -19.14 -10.16 -0.69
CA PHE A 97 -19.54 -11.15 -1.68
C PHE A 97 -20.39 -12.25 -1.06
N ARG A 98 -21.24 -12.86 -1.87
CA ARG A 98 -22.00 -14.06 -1.49
C ARG A 98 -21.07 -15.27 -1.36
N ILE A 99 -21.50 -16.26 -0.60
CA ILE A 99 -20.83 -17.57 -0.52
C ILE A 99 -20.74 -18.17 -1.92
N GLY A 100 -19.56 -18.67 -2.27
CA GLY A 100 -19.25 -19.25 -3.60
C GLY A 100 -18.19 -18.45 -4.35
N ILE A 101 -17.97 -17.18 -4.03
CA ILE A 101 -16.82 -16.41 -4.51
C ILE A 101 -15.59 -16.82 -3.69
N THR A 102 -14.53 -17.21 -4.38
CA THR A 102 -13.29 -17.66 -3.75
C THR A 102 -12.20 -16.61 -3.81
N TYR A 103 -11.29 -16.62 -2.82
CA TYR A 103 -10.11 -15.78 -2.79
C TYR A 103 -9.27 -15.87 -4.09
N LYS A 104 -9.14 -17.09 -4.64
CA LYS A 104 -8.41 -17.30 -5.88
C LYS A 104 -9.06 -16.58 -7.07
N GLN A 105 -10.40 -16.64 -7.19
CA GLN A 105 -11.11 -15.94 -8.27
C GLN A 105 -10.86 -14.42 -8.21
N LEU A 106 -10.98 -13.82 -7.00
CA LEU A 106 -10.71 -12.39 -6.84
C LEU A 106 -9.27 -12.02 -7.22
N LEU A 107 -8.29 -12.82 -6.82
CA LEU A 107 -6.88 -12.60 -7.18
C LEU A 107 -6.62 -12.78 -8.67
N ASP A 108 -7.18 -13.82 -9.29
CA ASP A 108 -7.00 -14.10 -10.72
C ASP A 108 -7.54 -12.93 -11.57
N ASP A 109 -8.64 -12.31 -11.15
CA ASP A 109 -9.20 -11.16 -11.85
C ASP A 109 -8.34 -9.89 -11.66
N ILE A 110 -7.85 -9.62 -10.45
CA ILE A 110 -6.92 -8.51 -10.19
C ILE A 110 -5.64 -8.67 -11.01
N GLN A 111 -5.10 -9.89 -11.15
CA GLN A 111 -3.90 -10.14 -11.94
C GLN A 111 -4.08 -9.94 -13.44
N ARG A 112 -5.31 -9.99 -13.96
CA ARG A 112 -5.61 -9.72 -15.37
C ARG A 112 -5.72 -8.24 -15.70
N GLU A 113 -5.80 -7.37 -14.71
CA GLU A 113 -6.00 -5.92 -14.87
C GLU A 113 -4.89 -5.15 -15.59
N PRO A 114 -3.60 -5.55 -15.65
CA PRO A 114 -2.53 -4.72 -16.23
C PRO A 114 -2.74 -4.35 -17.70
N PHE A 115 -3.62 -5.05 -18.41
CA PHE A 115 -3.88 -4.86 -19.83
C PHE A 115 -5.14 -4.03 -20.14
N VAL A 116 -5.87 -3.67 -19.12
CA VAL A 116 -7.03 -2.80 -19.23
C VAL A 116 -6.63 -1.47 -18.59
N ARG A 117 -6.76 -0.35 -19.32
CA ARG A 117 -6.80 0.97 -18.68
C ARG A 117 -7.97 0.92 -17.72
N SER A 118 -7.72 0.37 -16.56
CA SER A 118 -8.75 0.10 -15.64
C SER A 118 -9.01 1.39 -14.88
N ILE A 119 -10.24 1.74 -14.81
CA ILE A 119 -10.81 2.68 -13.86
C ILE A 119 -10.20 2.48 -12.47
N PHE A 120 -9.82 1.25 -12.11
CA PHE A 120 -9.28 0.89 -10.82
C PHE A 120 -8.00 1.65 -10.49
N THR A 121 -7.03 1.70 -11.42
CA THR A 121 -5.79 2.46 -11.21
C THR A 121 -6.03 3.98 -11.09
N GLU A 122 -7.07 4.49 -11.72
CA GLU A 122 -7.38 5.92 -11.72
C GLU A 122 -8.01 6.36 -10.40
N ILE A 123 -8.90 5.55 -9.82
CA ILE A 123 -9.75 5.95 -8.70
C ILE A 123 -9.45 5.22 -7.38
N ILE A 124 -8.89 4.01 -7.43
CA ILE A 124 -8.58 3.24 -6.23
C ILE A 124 -7.21 3.65 -5.69
N PHE A 125 -7.23 4.29 -4.52
CA PHE A 125 -6.02 4.64 -3.79
C PHE A 125 -5.40 3.42 -3.10
N GLU A 126 -6.23 2.58 -2.49
CA GLU A 126 -5.80 1.39 -1.73
C GLU A 126 -6.91 0.33 -1.74
N SER A 127 -6.55 -0.95 -1.79
CA SER A 127 -7.53 -2.04 -1.77
C SER A 127 -7.03 -3.24 -0.98
N HIS A 128 -7.99 -3.93 -0.32
CA HIS A 128 -7.71 -5.15 0.44
C HIS A 128 -8.79 -6.20 0.18
N ILE A 129 -8.41 -7.48 0.21
CA ILE A 129 -9.36 -8.59 0.37
C ILE A 129 -9.43 -8.89 1.86
N ALA A 130 -10.63 -8.96 2.38
CA ALA A 130 -10.93 -9.21 3.79
C ALA A 130 -11.93 -10.35 3.93
N GLU A 131 -12.11 -10.83 5.15
CA GLU A 131 -13.19 -11.74 5.54
C GLU A 131 -14.11 -11.01 6.53
N ILE A 132 -15.40 -11.04 6.26
CA ILE A 132 -16.46 -10.46 7.12
C ILE A 132 -17.55 -11.52 7.29
N ASP A 133 -17.76 -11.98 8.52
CA ASP A 133 -18.76 -12.99 8.88
C ASP A 133 -18.65 -14.28 8.04
N GLY A 134 -17.40 -14.75 7.81
CA GLY A 134 -17.13 -15.95 7.02
C GLY A 134 -17.29 -15.80 5.50
N LYS A 135 -17.46 -14.58 5.00
CA LYS A 135 -17.57 -14.25 3.58
C LYS A 135 -16.46 -13.33 3.14
N LEU A 136 -16.05 -13.46 1.88
CA LEU A 136 -15.04 -12.55 1.32
C LEU A 136 -15.63 -11.16 1.10
N ALA A 137 -14.81 -10.15 1.30
CA ALA A 137 -15.12 -8.77 1.02
C ALA A 137 -13.92 -8.06 0.37
N MET A 138 -14.18 -7.05 -0.44
CA MET A 138 -13.18 -6.08 -0.88
C MET A 138 -13.38 -4.77 -0.11
N LEU A 139 -12.28 -4.26 0.45
CA LEU A 139 -12.23 -2.92 1.02
C LEU A 139 -11.50 -2.03 0.02
N LEU A 140 -12.15 -0.98 -0.46
CA LEU A 140 -11.65 -0.11 -1.51
C LEU A 140 -11.66 1.34 -1.02
N PHE A 141 -10.48 1.95 -0.90
CA PHE A 141 -10.36 3.39 -0.70
C PHE A 141 -10.42 4.07 -2.06
N ILE A 142 -11.50 4.78 -2.33
CA ILE A 142 -11.81 5.38 -3.63
C ILE A 142 -11.72 6.90 -3.52
N ASP A 143 -10.94 7.49 -4.41
CA ASP A 143 -10.77 8.93 -4.53
C ASP A 143 -11.64 9.51 -5.65
N GLY A 144 -12.13 10.71 -5.45
CA GLY A 144 -12.91 11.45 -6.44
C GLY A 144 -12.89 12.96 -6.22
N ALA A 145 -13.32 13.69 -7.24
CA ALA A 145 -13.42 15.15 -7.18
C ALA A 145 -14.49 15.62 -6.21
N SER A 146 -15.53 14.81 -6.02
CA SER A 146 -16.65 15.08 -5.09
C SER A 146 -17.28 13.76 -4.61
N ASP A 147 -18.08 13.84 -3.55
CA ASP A 147 -18.85 12.69 -3.05
C ASP A 147 -19.79 12.12 -4.13
N THR A 148 -20.40 12.99 -4.93
CA THR A 148 -21.28 12.60 -6.04
C THR A 148 -20.51 11.87 -7.14
N ASP A 149 -19.32 12.35 -7.50
CA ASP A 149 -18.45 11.74 -8.50
C ASP A 149 -18.04 10.31 -8.09
N ILE A 150 -17.68 10.11 -6.82
CA ILE A 150 -17.36 8.78 -6.28
C ILE A 150 -18.58 7.85 -6.40
N VAL A 151 -19.76 8.30 -5.93
CA VAL A 151 -20.98 7.49 -5.94
C VAL A 151 -21.34 7.10 -7.37
N GLN A 152 -21.32 8.04 -8.30
CA GLN A 152 -21.62 7.80 -9.70
C GLN A 152 -20.61 6.81 -10.32
N THR A 153 -19.32 7.02 -10.11
CA THR A 153 -18.26 6.14 -10.63
C THR A 153 -18.40 4.71 -10.09
N VAL A 154 -18.71 4.56 -8.80
CA VAL A 154 -18.90 3.23 -8.20
C VAL A 154 -20.12 2.53 -8.80
N GLN A 155 -21.26 3.25 -8.91
CA GLN A 155 -22.51 2.67 -9.39
C GLN A 155 -22.48 2.35 -10.90
N GLU A 156 -21.89 3.22 -11.71
CA GLU A 156 -21.91 3.07 -13.17
C GLU A 156 -20.76 2.23 -13.73
N ARG A 157 -19.63 2.17 -13.03
CA ARG A 157 -18.41 1.53 -13.55
C ARG A 157 -17.90 0.40 -12.68
N LEU A 158 -17.70 0.62 -11.35
CA LEU A 158 -17.08 -0.36 -10.47
C LEU A 158 -18.00 -1.57 -10.22
N ILE A 159 -19.19 -1.34 -9.70
CA ILE A 159 -20.16 -2.41 -9.41
C ILE A 159 -20.51 -3.22 -10.65
N PRO A 160 -20.85 -2.62 -11.81
CA PRO A 160 -21.10 -3.38 -13.03
C PRO A 160 -19.90 -4.19 -13.50
N SER A 161 -18.66 -3.72 -13.28
CA SER A 161 -17.45 -4.49 -13.59
C SER A 161 -17.31 -5.73 -12.71
N LEU A 162 -17.53 -5.58 -11.41
CA LEU A 162 -17.50 -6.71 -10.47
C LEU A 162 -18.58 -7.74 -10.78
N LEU A 163 -19.81 -7.29 -11.10
CA LEU A 163 -20.89 -8.19 -11.46
C LEU A 163 -20.62 -8.95 -12.76
N ARG A 164 -20.01 -8.32 -13.76
CA ARG A 164 -19.60 -9.01 -15.01
C ARG A 164 -18.55 -10.08 -14.75
N ASN A 165 -17.60 -9.81 -13.87
CA ASN A 165 -16.47 -10.71 -13.60
C ASN A 165 -16.87 -11.88 -12.70
N HIS A 166 -17.75 -11.64 -11.73
CA HIS A 166 -18.07 -12.61 -10.68
C HIS A 166 -19.51 -13.15 -10.75
N GLY A 167 -20.33 -12.62 -11.65
CA GLY A 167 -21.75 -12.96 -11.83
C GLY A 167 -22.72 -11.96 -11.20
N GLU A 168 -23.92 -11.86 -11.79
CA GLU A 168 -24.94 -10.85 -11.43
C GLU A 168 -25.36 -10.89 -9.96
N ASN A 169 -25.28 -12.04 -9.31
CA ASN A 169 -25.63 -12.22 -7.92
C ASN A 169 -24.43 -12.36 -6.98
N SER A 170 -23.22 -11.98 -7.41
CA SER A 170 -22.01 -12.17 -6.62
C SER A 170 -21.89 -11.24 -5.41
N ILE A 171 -22.46 -10.04 -5.51
CA ILE A 171 -22.42 -9.04 -4.43
C ILE A 171 -23.63 -9.25 -3.51
N GLU A 172 -23.37 -9.30 -2.20
CA GLU A 172 -24.41 -9.39 -1.17
C GLU A 172 -24.74 -8.03 -0.60
N GLU A 173 -23.72 -7.23 -0.30
CA GLU A 173 -23.86 -5.97 0.41
C GLU A 173 -22.77 -5.00 -0.02
N VAL A 174 -23.11 -3.72 -0.09
CA VAL A 174 -22.18 -2.62 -0.33
C VAL A 174 -22.39 -1.58 0.76
N ASN A 175 -21.36 -1.40 1.60
CA ASN A 175 -21.33 -0.36 2.62
C ASN A 175 -20.32 0.72 2.22
N THR A 176 -20.60 1.96 2.57
CA THR A 176 -19.70 3.08 2.31
C THR A 176 -19.48 3.93 3.55
N MET A 177 -18.25 4.42 3.71
CA MET A 177 -17.87 5.36 4.75
C MET A 177 -17.08 6.50 4.12
N ARG A 178 -17.47 7.74 4.41
CA ARG A 178 -16.69 8.91 4.01
C ARG A 178 -15.48 9.07 4.91
N ILE A 179 -14.29 9.17 4.33
CA ILE A 179 -13.05 9.47 5.05
C ILE A 179 -12.92 10.99 5.20
N LEU A 180 -12.84 11.48 6.41
CA LEU A 180 -12.78 12.92 6.68
C LEU A 180 -11.35 13.47 6.55
N ALA A 181 -10.36 12.73 7.05
CA ALA A 181 -8.95 13.11 6.96
C ALA A 181 -8.03 11.91 7.18
N PRO A 182 -6.90 11.83 6.49
CA PRO A 182 -5.87 10.86 6.80
C PRO A 182 -5.11 11.31 8.04
N VAL A 183 -5.05 10.45 9.06
CA VAL A 183 -4.27 10.70 10.29
C VAL A 183 -2.93 9.97 10.24
N ARG A 184 -2.96 8.70 9.80
CA ARG A 184 -1.77 7.87 9.70
C ARG A 184 -1.82 7.09 8.39
N THR A 185 -0.79 7.22 7.58
CA THR A 185 -0.70 6.49 6.29
C THR A 185 0.02 5.16 6.42
N MET A 186 1.05 5.11 7.25
CA MET A 186 1.83 3.93 7.60
C MET A 186 2.26 4.03 9.06
N ARG A 187 2.81 2.94 9.61
CA ARG A 187 3.12 2.81 11.04
C ARG A 187 3.82 4.03 11.67
N ASN A 188 4.81 4.59 11.01
CA ASN A 188 5.63 5.68 11.54
C ASN A 188 5.16 7.08 11.09
N TYR A 189 4.27 7.19 10.11
CA TYR A 189 3.91 8.45 9.48
C TYR A 189 2.54 8.93 9.96
N VAL A 190 2.55 9.82 10.96
CA VAL A 190 1.36 10.48 11.51
C VAL A 190 1.29 11.87 10.91
N LEU A 191 0.54 12.03 9.82
CA LEU A 191 0.58 13.19 8.94
C LEU A 191 0.47 14.55 9.67
N PRO A 192 -0.48 14.78 10.58
CA PRO A 192 -0.62 16.08 11.23
C PRO A 192 0.43 16.33 12.33
N VAL A 193 1.28 15.34 12.67
CA VAL A 193 2.14 15.41 13.87
C VAL A 193 3.62 15.38 13.52
N ASN A 194 4.08 14.37 12.78
CA ASN A 194 5.51 14.15 12.60
C ASN A 194 5.99 14.15 11.14
N VAL A 195 5.08 14.36 10.17
CA VAL A 195 5.43 14.40 8.75
C VAL A 195 5.51 15.86 8.28
N GLN A 196 6.62 16.21 7.65
CA GLN A 196 6.83 17.49 7.02
C GLN A 196 7.50 17.29 5.66
N ASN A 197 6.89 17.79 4.58
CA ASN A 197 7.41 17.64 3.20
C ASN A 197 7.71 16.17 2.79
N GLY A 198 6.91 15.22 3.29
CA GLY A 198 7.08 13.79 3.00
C GLY A 198 8.10 13.05 3.86
N TYR A 199 8.74 13.73 4.80
CA TYR A 199 9.76 13.18 5.71
C TYR A 199 9.31 13.26 7.16
N ILE A 200 9.86 12.38 8.01
CA ILE A 200 9.68 12.53 9.46
C ILE A 200 10.56 13.70 9.93
N ARG A 201 9.96 14.61 10.68
CA ARG A 201 10.63 15.78 11.27
C ARG A 201 11.93 15.37 11.97
N LYS A 202 12.97 16.19 11.84
CA LYS A 202 14.30 15.92 12.42
C LYS A 202 14.28 15.87 13.95
N ASP A 203 13.39 16.66 14.58
CA ASP A 203 13.21 16.73 16.04
C ASP A 203 12.33 15.61 16.60
N TRP A 204 11.80 14.71 15.75
CA TRP A 204 11.02 13.56 16.21
C TRP A 204 11.93 12.55 16.91
N PRO A 205 11.60 12.08 18.15
CA PRO A 205 12.46 11.18 18.91
C PRO A 205 12.73 9.85 18.18
N ASP A 206 13.97 9.38 18.25
CA ASP A 206 14.37 8.11 17.63
C ASP A 206 13.62 6.91 18.24
N GLU A 207 13.33 6.98 19.53
CA GLU A 207 12.61 5.95 20.28
C GLU A 207 11.16 5.81 19.83
N ALA A 208 10.59 6.89 19.26
CA ALA A 208 9.24 6.90 18.69
C ALA A 208 9.17 6.33 17.28
N ILE A 209 10.32 5.99 16.66
CA ILE A 209 10.39 5.35 15.34
C ILE A 209 10.44 3.83 15.52
N TYR A 210 9.37 3.16 15.13
CA TYR A 210 9.32 1.70 15.14
C TYR A 210 10.12 1.10 13.99
N VAL A 211 11.08 0.24 14.33
CA VAL A 211 11.98 -0.47 13.39
C VAL A 211 11.94 -1.99 13.56
N GLY A 212 10.88 -2.52 14.14
CA GLY A 212 10.76 -3.93 14.50
C GLY A 212 11.13 -4.20 15.97
N ARG A 213 10.83 -5.38 16.44
CA ARG A 213 11.26 -5.89 17.76
C ARG A 213 12.59 -6.58 17.64
#